data_b4f144b15e41b2c1845e142e87096b58
#
_entry.id   b4f144b15e41b2c1845e142e87096b58
#
_cell.length_a   1.000
_cell.length_b   1.000
_cell.length_c   1.000
_cell.angle_alpha   90.00
_cell.angle_beta   90.00
_cell.angle_gamma   90.00
#
_symmetry.space_group_name_H-M   'P 1'
#
loop_
_entity.id
_entity.type
_entity.pdbx_description
1 polymer ?
#
loop_
_entity_poly.entity_id
_entity_poly.type
_entity_poly.pdbx_seq_one_letter_code
_entity_poly.pdbx_strand_id
1 'polypeptide(L)'
;RHDTARRTSYLHARDALLRLVELGVVPVVNENDTVTVDEIKFGDNDTLAALVSCLVSADLCVTLSDIDGLYTANPHEDPTAEFVPVVHKIDAKIIASAGDSSTSVGTGGMITKIRASRILMTAGIQSVICSGEEPDALVRLARGESVGTLFDPPAERLDIAPRKLWIALGDKAHGSVTVDDGAAKALVSRGSSLLAVGIREVDGQFAEGDVLDVCDPSGMVVARGIAEADSDVLELAAGRRQDQIASNRLLANLAEKPAIHRDNLIVFA
;
A
#
# COMPACT_ATOMS: atom_id res chain seq x y z
N ARG A 1 -16.21 15.99 -7.63
CA ARG A 1 -17.35 15.07 -7.95
C ARG A 1 -16.93 13.60 -8.03
N HIS A 2 -15.72 13.28 -8.51
CA HIS A 2 -15.22 11.88 -8.56
C HIS A 2 -15.00 11.29 -7.14
N ASP A 3 -14.43 12.03 -6.22
CA ASP A 3 -14.15 11.59 -4.85
C ASP A 3 -15.40 11.10 -4.08
N THR A 4 -16.52 11.77 -4.26
CA THR A 4 -17.77 11.43 -3.55
C THR A 4 -18.41 10.15 -4.08
N ALA A 5 -18.36 9.92 -5.40
CA ALA A 5 -18.90 8.72 -6.02
C ALA A 5 -18.10 7.46 -5.62
N ARG A 6 -16.76 7.57 -5.61
CA ARG A 6 -15.85 6.48 -5.20
C ARG A 6 -16.00 6.14 -3.72
N ARG A 7 -16.12 7.15 -2.83
CA ARG A 7 -16.39 6.93 -1.40
C ARG A 7 -17.74 6.23 -1.17
N THR A 8 -18.76 6.63 -1.91
CA THR A 8 -20.08 6.01 -1.82
C THR A 8 -20.03 4.54 -2.26
N SER A 9 -19.34 4.23 -3.35
CA SER A 9 -19.16 2.85 -3.82
C SER A 9 -18.41 2.00 -2.80
N TYR A 10 -17.35 2.54 -2.17
CA TYR A 10 -16.60 1.88 -1.10
C TYR A 10 -17.50 1.53 0.09
N LEU A 11 -18.32 2.48 0.58
CA LEU A 11 -19.24 2.26 1.69
C LEU A 11 -20.32 1.22 1.35
N HIS A 12 -20.88 1.27 0.15
CA HIS A 12 -21.86 0.30 -0.31
C HIS A 12 -21.27 -1.12 -0.39
N ALA A 13 -20.06 -1.27 -0.91
CA ALA A 13 -19.37 -2.56 -0.97
C ALA A 13 -19.12 -3.12 0.43
N ARG A 14 -18.64 -2.29 1.36
CA ARG A 14 -18.45 -2.66 2.77
C ARG A 14 -19.76 -3.15 3.40
N ASP A 15 -20.80 -2.33 3.31
CA ASP A 15 -22.09 -2.64 3.95
C ASP A 15 -22.72 -3.92 3.37
N ALA A 16 -22.57 -4.15 2.06
CA ALA A 16 -23.02 -5.38 1.41
C ALA A 16 -22.24 -6.61 1.90
N LEU A 17 -20.91 -6.55 1.97
CA LEU A 17 -20.06 -7.64 2.45
C LEU A 17 -20.35 -7.97 3.91
N LEU A 18 -20.40 -6.96 4.79
CA LEU A 18 -20.72 -7.15 6.20
C LEU A 18 -22.11 -7.78 6.38
N ARG A 19 -23.08 -7.33 5.61
CA ARG A 19 -24.43 -7.91 5.66
C ARG A 19 -24.48 -9.37 5.23
N LEU A 20 -23.73 -9.75 4.21
CA LEU A 20 -23.60 -11.15 3.80
C LEU A 20 -23.00 -12.01 4.91
N VAL A 21 -21.91 -11.53 5.53
CA VAL A 21 -21.27 -12.23 6.67
C VAL A 21 -22.22 -12.37 7.85
N GLU A 22 -22.98 -11.32 8.23
CA GLU A 22 -24.01 -11.39 9.28
C GLU A 22 -25.10 -12.43 8.99
N LEU A 23 -25.43 -12.65 7.71
CA LEU A 23 -26.40 -13.66 7.27
C LEU A 23 -25.79 -15.07 7.18
N GLY A 24 -24.51 -15.25 7.54
CA GLY A 24 -23.82 -16.53 7.43
C GLY A 24 -23.48 -16.93 5.98
N VAL A 25 -23.50 -15.98 5.06
CA VAL A 25 -23.14 -16.20 3.65
C VAL A 25 -21.65 -15.91 3.49
N VAL A 26 -20.93 -16.79 2.79
CA VAL A 26 -19.53 -16.58 2.41
C VAL A 26 -19.49 -15.82 1.08
N PRO A 27 -19.09 -14.53 1.08
CA PRO A 27 -18.93 -13.78 -0.17
C PRO A 27 -17.72 -14.27 -0.95
N VAL A 28 -17.89 -14.52 -2.26
CA VAL A 28 -16.80 -14.82 -3.19
C VAL A 28 -16.60 -13.60 -4.07
N VAL A 29 -15.41 -12.99 -3.98
CA VAL A 29 -15.08 -11.74 -4.66
C VAL A 29 -13.98 -11.99 -5.68
N ASN A 30 -14.15 -11.45 -6.88
CA ASN A 30 -13.13 -11.43 -7.93
C ASN A 30 -13.20 -10.11 -8.68
N GLU A 31 -12.11 -9.70 -9.33
CA GLU A 31 -12.17 -8.58 -10.24
C GLU A 31 -13.04 -8.90 -11.46
N ASN A 32 -13.70 -7.86 -12.01
CA ASN A 32 -14.57 -8.01 -13.14
C ASN A 32 -13.85 -7.64 -14.45
N ASP A 33 -13.19 -8.62 -15.06
CA ASP A 33 -12.42 -8.45 -16.29
C ASP A 33 -13.26 -8.02 -17.51
N THR A 34 -14.60 -8.17 -17.43
CA THR A 34 -15.51 -7.85 -18.55
C THR A 34 -15.94 -6.39 -18.61
N VAL A 35 -15.75 -5.64 -17.55
CA VAL A 35 -16.15 -4.22 -17.44
C VAL A 35 -14.93 -3.35 -17.10
N THR A 36 -13.81 -3.64 -17.73
CA THR A 36 -12.59 -2.84 -17.56
C THR A 36 -12.76 -1.50 -18.26
N VAL A 37 -13.24 -0.50 -17.53
CA VAL A 37 -12.94 0.89 -17.86
C VAL A 37 -11.47 1.07 -17.44
N ASP A 38 -10.64 1.65 -18.30
CA ASP A 38 -9.17 1.81 -18.11
C ASP A 38 -8.75 2.46 -16.79
N GLU A 39 -9.71 2.90 -15.99
CA GLU A 39 -9.55 3.66 -14.75
C GLU A 39 -9.51 2.79 -13.47
N ILE A 40 -9.81 1.48 -13.53
CA ILE A 40 -9.80 0.58 -12.35
C ILE A 40 -9.20 -0.77 -12.76
N LYS A 41 -7.91 -0.79 -13.01
CA LYS A 41 -7.14 -2.04 -13.05
C LYS A 41 -6.54 -2.27 -11.67
N PHE A 42 -7.26 -2.99 -10.80
CA PHE A 42 -6.58 -3.71 -9.72
C PHE A 42 -5.66 -4.72 -10.39
N GLY A 43 -4.36 -4.47 -10.36
CA GLY A 43 -3.40 -5.24 -11.14
C GLY A 43 -3.17 -6.66 -10.64
N ASP A 44 -3.79 -7.06 -9.50
CA ASP A 44 -3.64 -8.38 -8.94
C ASP A 44 -4.68 -8.69 -7.84
N ASN A 45 -4.99 -9.97 -7.65
CA ASN A 45 -5.88 -10.45 -6.60
C ASN A 45 -5.30 -10.27 -5.19
N ASP A 46 -3.98 -10.08 -5.03
CA ASP A 46 -3.35 -9.82 -3.73
C ASP A 46 -3.80 -8.45 -3.20
N THR A 47 -3.80 -7.43 -4.07
CA THR A 47 -4.32 -6.08 -3.75
C THR A 47 -5.83 -6.10 -3.46
N LEU A 48 -6.61 -6.87 -4.25
CA LEU A 48 -8.06 -7.02 -4.02
C LEU A 48 -8.33 -7.70 -2.68
N ALA A 49 -7.58 -8.76 -2.32
CA ALA A 49 -7.70 -9.44 -1.04
C ALA A 49 -7.40 -8.49 0.14
N ALA A 50 -6.34 -7.67 0.04
CA ALA A 50 -6.02 -6.67 1.04
C ALA A 50 -7.14 -5.61 1.18
N LEU A 51 -7.70 -5.13 0.06
CA LEU A 51 -8.83 -4.19 0.06
C LEU A 51 -10.06 -4.79 0.77
N VAL A 52 -10.46 -6.00 0.41
CA VAL A 52 -11.62 -6.68 1.01
C VAL A 52 -11.38 -6.91 2.49
N SER A 53 -10.19 -7.35 2.90
CA SER A 53 -9.83 -7.55 4.31
C SER A 53 -9.95 -6.25 5.11
N CYS A 54 -9.49 -5.13 4.55
CA CYS A 54 -9.64 -3.81 5.18
C CYS A 54 -11.12 -3.38 5.23
N LEU A 55 -11.90 -3.63 4.17
CA LEU A 55 -13.32 -3.29 4.11
C LEU A 55 -14.13 -3.94 5.24
N VAL A 56 -13.88 -5.22 5.49
CA VAL A 56 -14.62 -5.99 6.50
C VAL A 56 -13.94 -5.97 7.87
N SER A 57 -12.82 -5.26 8.02
CA SER A 57 -12.01 -5.24 9.24
C SER A 57 -11.63 -6.65 9.71
N ALA A 58 -11.12 -7.46 8.79
CA ALA A 58 -10.73 -8.83 9.06
C ALA A 58 -9.64 -8.90 10.14
N ASP A 59 -9.60 -9.98 10.91
CA ASP A 59 -8.53 -10.24 11.87
C ASP A 59 -7.32 -10.90 11.19
N LEU A 60 -7.57 -11.68 10.14
CA LEU A 60 -6.57 -12.43 9.40
C LEU A 60 -6.89 -12.46 7.91
N CYS A 61 -5.89 -12.21 7.07
CA CYS A 61 -5.92 -12.44 5.62
C CYS A 61 -4.99 -13.60 5.28
N VAL A 62 -5.47 -14.61 4.56
CA VAL A 62 -4.65 -15.74 4.14
C VAL A 62 -4.53 -15.75 2.62
N THR A 63 -3.30 -15.63 2.13
CA THR A 63 -2.96 -15.77 0.71
C THR A 63 -2.50 -17.20 0.45
N LEU A 64 -3.35 -17.99 -0.20
CA LEU A 64 -3.00 -19.31 -0.71
C LEU A 64 -2.28 -19.15 -2.06
N SER A 65 -1.07 -19.67 -2.15
CA SER A 65 -0.18 -19.49 -3.30
C SER A 65 0.39 -20.85 -3.76
N ASP A 66 1.17 -20.84 -4.80
CA ASP A 66 2.01 -21.94 -5.27
C ASP A 66 3.31 -22.12 -4.46
N ILE A 67 3.57 -21.21 -3.52
CA ILE A 67 4.73 -21.21 -2.63
C ILE A 67 4.30 -21.38 -1.18
N ASP A 68 5.17 -21.96 -0.37
CA ASP A 68 4.91 -22.26 1.04
C ASP A 68 5.13 -21.07 1.98
N GLY A 69 5.74 -19.97 1.49
CA GLY A 69 5.94 -18.73 2.25
C GLY A 69 7.08 -17.89 1.70
N LEU A 70 7.60 -17.00 2.54
CA LEU A 70 8.71 -16.10 2.22
C LEU A 70 10.04 -16.74 2.57
N TYR A 71 11.05 -16.52 1.73
CA TYR A 71 12.44 -16.89 1.95
C TYR A 71 13.34 -15.65 1.91
N THR A 72 14.54 -15.76 2.44
CA THR A 72 15.55 -14.68 2.43
C THR A 72 16.08 -14.35 1.03
N ALA A 73 15.92 -15.28 0.08
CA ALA A 73 16.21 -15.16 -1.34
C ALA A 73 15.33 -16.16 -2.12
N ASN A 74 15.40 -16.16 -3.46
CA ASN A 74 14.67 -17.15 -4.26
C ASN A 74 15.27 -18.57 -4.03
N PRO A 75 14.56 -19.52 -3.40
CA PRO A 75 15.10 -20.84 -3.09
C PRO A 75 15.40 -21.70 -4.34
N HIS A 76 14.87 -21.34 -5.50
CA HIS A 76 15.20 -22.01 -6.77
C HIS A 76 16.53 -21.54 -7.35
N GLU A 77 17.02 -20.38 -6.98
CA GLU A 77 18.24 -19.74 -7.48
C GLU A 77 19.37 -19.77 -6.45
N ASP A 78 19.01 -19.64 -5.17
CA ASP A 78 19.95 -19.62 -4.05
C ASP A 78 19.66 -20.77 -3.07
N PRO A 79 20.49 -21.83 -3.06
CA PRO A 79 20.32 -22.96 -2.13
C PRO A 79 20.60 -22.61 -0.67
N THR A 80 21.09 -21.39 -0.37
CA THR A 80 21.26 -20.88 0.99
C THR A 80 20.07 -20.06 1.50
N ALA A 81 19.01 -19.94 0.69
CA ALA A 81 17.80 -19.25 1.06
C ALA A 81 17.14 -19.93 2.27
N GLU A 82 16.88 -19.15 3.32
CA GLU A 82 16.25 -19.61 4.53
C GLU A 82 14.78 -19.19 4.57
N PHE A 83 13.92 -20.08 5.06
CA PHE A 83 12.50 -19.79 5.25
C PHE A 83 12.31 -18.74 6.36
N VAL A 84 11.43 -17.75 6.11
CA VAL A 84 11.10 -16.68 7.06
C VAL A 84 9.73 -16.96 7.68
N PRO A 85 9.65 -17.47 8.92
CA PRO A 85 8.38 -17.87 9.52
C PRO A 85 7.52 -16.66 9.95
N VAL A 86 8.14 -15.55 10.37
CA VAL A 86 7.43 -14.36 10.86
C VAL A 86 8.12 -13.09 10.40
N VAL A 87 7.33 -12.11 9.95
CA VAL A 87 7.77 -10.77 9.55
C VAL A 87 7.06 -9.74 10.43
N HIS A 88 7.79 -9.08 11.33
CA HIS A 88 7.27 -8.00 12.17
C HIS A 88 7.45 -6.62 11.54
N LYS A 89 8.31 -6.50 10.51
CA LYS A 89 8.55 -5.26 9.78
C LYS A 89 8.98 -5.57 8.36
N ILE A 90 8.35 -4.90 7.39
CA ILE A 90 8.74 -4.98 5.98
C ILE A 90 9.76 -3.87 5.71
N ASP A 91 11.02 -4.24 5.78
CA ASP A 91 12.17 -3.38 5.46
C ASP A 91 12.72 -3.65 4.05
N ALA A 92 13.80 -2.94 3.69
CA ALA A 92 14.45 -3.10 2.39
C ALA A 92 14.96 -4.54 2.15
N LYS A 93 15.30 -5.30 3.19
CA LYS A 93 15.76 -6.69 3.06
C LYS A 93 14.60 -7.61 2.67
N ILE A 94 13.45 -7.45 3.33
CA ILE A 94 12.24 -8.20 2.99
C ILE A 94 11.76 -7.87 1.56
N ILE A 95 11.85 -6.60 1.14
CA ILE A 95 11.50 -6.21 -0.23
C ILE A 95 12.49 -6.83 -1.23
N ALA A 96 13.78 -6.79 -0.94
CA ALA A 96 14.83 -7.36 -1.81
C ALA A 96 14.72 -8.89 -1.92
N SER A 97 14.27 -9.60 -0.86
CA SER A 97 14.08 -11.05 -0.88
C SER A 97 12.97 -11.51 -1.84
N ALA A 98 12.07 -10.61 -2.24
CA ALA A 98 11.04 -10.92 -3.25
C ALA A 98 11.60 -11.09 -4.67
N GLY A 99 12.89 -10.77 -4.89
CA GLY A 99 13.53 -10.79 -6.19
C GLY A 99 13.15 -9.59 -7.07
N ASP A 100 13.98 -9.32 -8.07
CA ASP A 100 13.66 -8.36 -9.11
C ASP A 100 12.53 -8.92 -10.00
N SER A 101 11.48 -8.14 -10.19
CA SER A 101 10.33 -8.46 -11.06
C SER A 101 10.70 -8.41 -12.55
N SER A 102 11.90 -8.85 -12.94
CA SER A 102 12.39 -8.81 -14.32
C SER A 102 11.84 -9.94 -15.22
N THR A 103 11.05 -10.86 -14.67
CA THR A 103 10.35 -11.85 -15.51
C THR A 103 8.99 -11.30 -15.92
N SER A 104 8.89 -10.91 -17.17
CA SER A 104 7.77 -10.26 -17.86
C SER A 104 6.53 -11.15 -18.07
N VAL A 105 6.35 -12.23 -17.35
CA VAL A 105 5.21 -13.17 -17.52
C VAL A 105 4.64 -13.54 -16.15
N GLY A 106 3.82 -12.65 -15.60
CA GLY A 106 3.04 -12.91 -14.40
C GLY A 106 2.74 -11.62 -13.63
N THR A 107 1.48 -11.22 -13.58
CA THR A 107 1.02 -10.01 -12.88
C THR A 107 1.00 -10.14 -11.36
N GLY A 108 1.41 -11.28 -10.78
CA GLY A 108 1.38 -11.56 -9.35
C GLY A 108 2.60 -12.36 -8.90
N GLY A 109 3.64 -11.69 -8.40
CA GLY A 109 4.82 -12.34 -7.81
C GLY A 109 4.87 -12.15 -6.29
N MET A 110 5.97 -12.59 -5.64
CA MET A 110 6.18 -12.38 -4.21
C MET A 110 6.09 -10.89 -3.84
N ILE A 111 6.54 -9.99 -4.69
CA ILE A 111 6.52 -8.55 -4.45
C ILE A 111 5.09 -8.00 -4.27
N THR A 112 4.09 -8.51 -5.03
CA THR A 112 2.70 -8.09 -4.88
C THR A 112 2.11 -8.56 -3.55
N LYS A 113 2.45 -9.78 -3.13
CA LYS A 113 2.05 -10.35 -1.83
C LYS A 113 2.66 -9.58 -0.65
N ILE A 114 3.94 -9.19 -0.74
CA ILE A 114 4.60 -8.36 0.27
C ILE A 114 3.96 -6.97 0.33
N ARG A 115 3.63 -6.36 -0.81
CA ARG A 115 2.93 -5.06 -0.86
C ARG A 115 1.54 -5.15 -0.21
N ALA A 116 0.77 -6.18 -0.54
CA ALA A 116 -0.53 -6.43 0.08
C ALA A 116 -0.40 -6.64 1.59
N SER A 117 0.54 -7.48 2.04
CA SER A 117 0.83 -7.72 3.46
C SER A 117 1.25 -6.43 4.18
N ARG A 118 2.04 -5.55 3.54
CA ARG A 118 2.43 -4.26 4.11
C ARG A 118 1.24 -3.35 4.38
N ILE A 119 0.28 -3.33 3.47
CA ILE A 119 -0.96 -2.56 3.64
C ILE A 119 -1.79 -3.14 4.78
N LEU A 120 -1.92 -4.47 4.84
CA LEU A 120 -2.62 -5.18 5.91
C LEU A 120 -1.98 -4.92 7.27
N MET A 121 -0.65 -5.02 7.38
CA MET A 121 0.08 -4.68 8.61
C MET A 121 -0.16 -3.22 9.03
N THR A 122 -0.15 -2.28 8.07
CA THR A 122 -0.46 -0.86 8.34
C THR A 122 -1.89 -0.70 8.88
N ALA A 123 -2.85 -1.50 8.39
CA ALA A 123 -4.23 -1.55 8.89
C ALA A 123 -4.40 -2.35 10.20
N GLY A 124 -3.32 -2.92 10.75
CA GLY A 124 -3.38 -3.75 11.95
C GLY A 124 -3.99 -5.12 11.73
N ILE A 125 -3.99 -5.61 10.48
CA ILE A 125 -4.51 -6.90 10.08
C ILE A 125 -3.34 -7.87 9.91
N GLN A 126 -3.40 -9.03 10.57
CA GLN A 126 -2.44 -10.10 10.32
C GLN A 126 -2.62 -10.67 8.92
N SER A 127 -1.52 -11.07 8.26
CA SER A 127 -1.62 -11.82 7.01
C SER A 127 -0.66 -12.99 6.99
N VAL A 128 -1.07 -14.05 6.29
CA VAL A 128 -0.27 -15.25 6.11
C VAL A 128 -0.16 -15.54 4.61
N ILE A 129 1.06 -15.85 4.15
CA ILE A 129 1.31 -16.41 2.84
C ILE A 129 1.69 -17.87 3.03
N CYS A 130 0.95 -18.80 2.42
CA CYS A 130 1.23 -20.22 2.51
C CYS A 130 0.83 -20.95 1.23
N SER A 131 1.26 -22.20 1.10
CA SER A 131 0.88 -23.04 -0.04
C SER A 131 -0.60 -23.38 -0.03
N GLY A 132 -1.25 -23.25 -1.18
CA GLY A 132 -2.61 -23.73 -1.40
C GLY A 132 -2.71 -25.26 -1.45
N GLU A 133 -1.58 -25.95 -1.61
CA GLU A 133 -1.50 -27.41 -1.57
C GLU A 133 -1.31 -27.98 -0.16
N GLU A 134 -1.04 -27.10 0.83
CA GLU A 134 -0.88 -27.52 2.22
C GLU A 134 -2.21 -28.04 2.79
N PRO A 135 -2.26 -29.30 3.24
CA PRO A 135 -3.49 -29.89 3.76
C PRO A 135 -4.05 -29.13 4.96
N ASP A 136 -5.36 -28.83 4.90
CA ASP A 136 -6.09 -28.19 5.98
C ASP A 136 -5.49 -26.85 6.46
N ALA A 137 -4.73 -26.15 5.60
CA ALA A 137 -4.01 -24.91 5.95
C ALA A 137 -4.91 -23.90 6.69
N LEU A 138 -6.11 -23.62 6.17
CA LEU A 138 -7.06 -22.68 6.78
C LEU A 138 -7.54 -23.15 8.17
N VAL A 139 -7.80 -24.46 8.31
CA VAL A 139 -8.26 -25.04 9.58
C VAL A 139 -7.15 -24.99 10.61
N ARG A 140 -5.92 -25.27 10.21
CA ARG A 140 -4.73 -25.23 11.07
C ARG A 140 -4.44 -23.79 11.52
N LEU A 141 -4.48 -22.83 10.61
CA LEU A 141 -4.36 -21.40 10.95
C LEU A 141 -5.45 -20.95 11.93
N ALA A 142 -6.71 -21.36 11.72
CA ALA A 142 -7.82 -21.03 12.62
C ALA A 142 -7.64 -21.63 14.04
N ARG A 143 -6.83 -22.69 14.18
CA ARG A 143 -6.45 -23.30 15.47
C ARG A 143 -5.21 -22.66 16.09
N GLY A 144 -4.61 -21.66 15.42
CA GLY A 144 -3.38 -21.01 15.89
C GLY A 144 -2.10 -21.79 15.59
N GLU A 145 -2.15 -22.77 14.67
CA GLU A 145 -0.94 -23.47 14.22
C GLU A 145 -0.15 -22.60 13.25
N SER A 146 1.17 -22.75 13.26
CA SER A 146 2.05 -22.05 12.31
C SER A 146 2.01 -22.74 10.96
N VAL A 147 1.57 -22.01 9.93
CA VAL A 147 1.56 -22.45 8.53
C VAL A 147 2.03 -21.26 7.68
N GLY A 148 3.05 -21.48 6.85
CA GLY A 148 3.58 -20.43 5.98
C GLY A 148 4.30 -19.29 6.72
N THR A 149 4.36 -18.13 6.10
CA THR A 149 4.93 -16.90 6.67
C THR A 149 3.85 -15.99 7.21
N LEU A 150 3.91 -15.71 8.52
CA LEU A 150 3.05 -14.74 9.19
C LEU A 150 3.64 -13.33 9.08
N PHE A 151 2.88 -12.38 8.58
CA PHE A 151 3.14 -10.94 8.69
C PHE A 151 2.32 -10.41 9.87
N ASP A 152 3.03 -10.07 10.95
CA ASP A 152 2.46 -9.72 12.24
C ASP A 152 2.58 -8.21 12.50
N PRO A 153 1.47 -7.45 12.43
CA PRO A 153 1.49 -6.02 12.64
C PRO A 153 1.86 -5.67 14.08
N PRO A 154 2.34 -4.43 14.35
CA PRO A 154 2.50 -3.93 15.70
C PRO A 154 1.19 -4.04 16.50
N ALA A 155 1.31 -4.30 17.82
CA ALA A 155 0.15 -4.51 18.71
C ALA A 155 -0.79 -3.28 18.78
N GLU A 156 -0.30 -2.09 18.49
CA GLU A 156 -1.12 -0.88 18.41
C GLU A 156 -1.79 -0.82 17.03
N ARG A 157 -3.08 -1.20 16.99
CA ARG A 157 -3.91 -0.96 15.80
C ARG A 157 -4.02 0.54 15.56
N LEU A 158 -3.49 0.99 14.43
CA LEU A 158 -3.75 2.34 13.96
C LEU A 158 -5.19 2.37 13.42
N ASP A 159 -6.04 3.21 13.99
CA ASP A 159 -7.37 3.50 13.43
C ASP A 159 -7.19 4.31 12.13
N ILE A 160 -6.99 3.60 11.03
CA ILE A 160 -6.75 4.21 9.73
C ILE A 160 -8.09 4.54 9.10
N ALA A 161 -8.32 5.84 8.88
CA ALA A 161 -9.51 6.31 8.20
C ALA A 161 -9.70 5.57 6.85
N PRO A 162 -10.92 5.15 6.49
CA PRO A 162 -11.22 4.44 5.24
C PRO A 162 -10.67 5.12 3.98
N ARG A 163 -10.61 6.46 3.99
CA ARG A 163 -10.01 7.24 2.90
C ARG A 163 -8.53 6.93 2.69
N LYS A 164 -7.76 6.75 3.77
CA LYS A 164 -6.33 6.43 3.69
C LYS A 164 -6.09 5.02 3.18
N LEU A 165 -6.94 4.08 3.56
CA LEU A 165 -6.89 2.72 3.00
C LEU A 165 -7.18 2.72 1.49
N TRP A 166 -8.14 3.53 1.06
CA TRP A 166 -8.41 3.70 -0.36
C TRP A 166 -7.20 4.32 -1.12
N ILE A 167 -6.50 5.31 -0.55
CA ILE A 167 -5.27 5.87 -1.13
C ILE A 167 -4.18 4.80 -1.23
N ALA A 168 -4.07 3.93 -0.21
CA ALA A 168 -3.08 2.85 -0.21
C ALA A 168 -3.32 1.80 -1.30
N LEU A 169 -4.58 1.47 -1.57
CA LEU A 169 -5.01 0.30 -2.34
C LEU A 169 -5.64 0.65 -3.70
N GLY A 170 -6.21 1.85 -3.83
CA GLY A 170 -7.22 2.13 -4.85
C GLY A 170 -6.71 2.44 -6.25
N ASP A 171 -5.57 3.10 -6.40
CA ASP A 171 -5.06 3.52 -7.71
C ASP A 171 -3.54 3.24 -7.82
N LYS A 172 -3.10 2.92 -9.02
CA LYS A 172 -1.66 2.93 -9.32
C LYS A 172 -1.16 4.36 -9.16
N ALA A 173 -0.04 4.55 -8.46
CA ALA A 173 0.57 5.87 -8.37
C ALA A 173 0.89 6.40 -9.78
N HIS A 174 0.51 7.65 -10.06
CA HIS A 174 0.77 8.31 -11.34
C HIS A 174 2.20 8.86 -11.43
N GLY A 175 2.86 8.97 -10.28
CA GLY A 175 4.24 9.41 -10.16
C GLY A 175 4.75 9.17 -8.75
N SER A 176 5.96 9.65 -8.49
CA SER A 176 6.58 9.58 -7.18
C SER A 176 7.33 10.86 -6.81
N VAL A 177 7.53 11.04 -5.51
CA VAL A 177 8.41 12.07 -4.97
C VAL A 177 9.44 11.43 -4.07
N THR A 178 10.72 11.72 -4.29
CA THR A 178 11.79 11.32 -3.37
C THR A 178 11.98 12.42 -2.33
N VAL A 179 11.99 12.04 -1.05
CA VAL A 179 12.12 12.97 0.06
C VAL A 179 13.47 12.83 0.75
N ASP A 180 13.88 13.85 1.53
CA ASP A 180 15.08 13.75 2.34
C ASP A 180 14.83 12.93 3.63
N ASP A 181 15.92 12.55 4.33
CA ASP A 181 15.88 11.77 5.58
C ASP A 181 15.05 12.45 6.68
N GLY A 182 15.07 13.79 6.73
CA GLY A 182 14.33 14.56 7.72
C GLY A 182 12.83 14.47 7.46
N ALA A 183 12.41 14.62 6.21
CA ALA A 183 11.02 14.49 5.79
C ALA A 183 10.54 13.04 5.95
N ALA A 184 11.33 12.05 5.52
CA ALA A 184 10.99 10.62 5.69
C ALA A 184 10.74 10.29 7.18
N LYS A 185 11.65 10.71 8.07
CA LYS A 185 11.50 10.54 9.53
C LYS A 185 10.26 11.27 10.07
N ALA A 186 9.99 12.50 9.63
CA ALA A 186 8.84 13.27 10.10
C ALA A 186 7.51 12.63 9.66
N LEU A 187 7.44 12.09 8.46
CA LEU A 187 6.29 11.35 7.97
C LEU A 187 6.03 10.09 8.81
N VAL A 188 7.05 9.24 8.97
CA VAL A 188 6.94 7.95 9.67
C VAL A 188 6.67 8.13 11.16
N SER A 189 7.38 9.07 11.83
CA SER A 189 7.32 9.17 13.30
C SER A 189 6.23 10.11 13.83
N ARG A 190 5.77 11.08 13.03
CA ARG A 190 4.87 12.14 13.49
C ARG A 190 3.55 12.23 12.71
N GLY A 191 3.39 11.45 11.62
CA GLY A 191 2.22 11.55 10.75
C GLY A 191 2.02 12.96 10.18
N SER A 192 3.12 13.66 9.87
CA SER A 192 3.08 15.05 9.39
C SER A 192 2.65 15.10 7.91
N SER A 193 2.20 16.26 7.47
CA SER A 193 2.05 16.54 6.03
C SER A 193 3.42 16.62 5.36
N LEU A 194 3.50 16.25 4.07
CA LEU A 194 4.70 16.44 3.27
C LEU A 194 4.76 17.88 2.77
N LEU A 195 5.80 18.60 3.16
CA LEU A 195 6.08 19.94 2.68
C LEU A 195 7.06 19.90 1.50
N ALA A 196 6.96 20.87 0.60
CA ALA A 196 7.84 20.96 -0.58
C ALA A 196 9.33 21.05 -0.22
N VAL A 197 9.68 21.62 0.93
CA VAL A 197 11.06 21.70 1.40
C VAL A 197 11.72 20.33 1.62
N GLY A 198 10.93 19.31 1.92
CA GLY A 198 11.39 17.93 2.12
C GLY A 198 11.51 17.13 0.83
N ILE A 199 11.01 17.64 -0.31
CA ILE A 199 11.09 16.98 -1.60
C ILE A 199 12.46 17.23 -2.23
N ARG A 200 13.08 16.17 -2.76
CA ARG A 200 14.36 16.22 -3.49
C ARG A 200 14.18 16.06 -4.99
N GLU A 201 13.25 15.17 -5.37
CA GLU A 201 13.02 14.80 -6.75
C GLU A 201 11.54 14.51 -6.96
N VAL A 202 11.05 14.81 -8.16
CA VAL A 202 9.68 14.51 -8.61
C VAL A 202 9.81 13.68 -9.87
N ASP A 203 9.15 12.54 -9.93
CA ASP A 203 9.15 11.64 -11.09
C ASP A 203 7.73 11.34 -11.57
N GLY A 204 7.55 11.30 -12.89
CA GLY A 204 6.27 11.07 -13.53
C GLY A 204 5.48 12.36 -13.83
N GLN A 205 4.42 12.19 -14.61
CA GLN A 205 3.50 13.28 -14.97
C GLN A 205 2.15 13.03 -14.29
N PHE A 206 1.73 13.95 -13.44
CA PHE A 206 0.51 13.86 -12.66
C PHE A 206 -0.12 15.24 -12.43
N ALA A 207 -1.40 15.23 -12.13
CA ALA A 207 -2.18 16.42 -11.82
C ALA A 207 -2.50 16.52 -10.31
N GLU A 208 -2.94 17.69 -9.85
CA GLU A 208 -3.53 17.87 -8.52
C GLU A 208 -4.69 16.88 -8.33
N GLY A 209 -4.66 16.11 -7.25
CA GLY A 209 -5.64 15.08 -6.95
C GLY A 209 -5.20 13.65 -7.28
N ASP A 210 -4.10 13.47 -8.01
CA ASP A 210 -3.56 12.15 -8.33
C ASP A 210 -2.82 11.53 -7.14
N VAL A 211 -2.75 10.19 -7.14
CA VAL A 211 -2.04 9.43 -6.12
C VAL A 211 -0.56 9.35 -6.46
N LEU A 212 0.29 9.66 -5.48
CA LEU A 212 1.75 9.60 -5.57
C LEU A 212 2.33 8.65 -4.55
N ASP A 213 3.42 7.97 -4.94
CA ASP A 213 4.32 7.29 -4.02
C ASP A 213 5.33 8.29 -3.44
N VAL A 214 5.61 8.18 -2.14
CA VAL A 214 6.63 8.96 -1.45
C VAL A 214 7.77 8.03 -1.09
N CYS A 215 8.93 8.24 -1.71
CA CYS A 215 10.13 7.41 -1.56
C CYS A 215 11.13 8.07 -0.63
N ASP A 216 11.78 7.29 0.20
CA ASP A 216 12.96 7.71 0.95
C ASP A 216 14.21 7.81 0.02
N PRO A 217 15.37 8.29 0.51
CA PRO A 217 16.58 8.40 -0.32
C PRO A 217 17.12 7.06 -0.84
N SER A 218 16.68 5.92 -0.30
CA SER A 218 17.03 4.59 -0.81
C SER A 218 16.14 4.11 -1.94
N GLY A 219 15.07 4.87 -2.27
CA GLY A 219 14.06 4.50 -3.24
C GLY A 219 12.92 3.66 -2.65
N MET A 220 12.92 3.40 -1.34
CA MET A 220 11.84 2.66 -0.70
C MET A 220 10.61 3.55 -0.54
N VAL A 221 9.44 3.07 -0.99
CA VAL A 221 8.16 3.75 -0.77
C VAL A 221 7.83 3.72 0.73
N VAL A 222 7.85 4.87 1.39
CA VAL A 222 7.56 5.03 2.83
C VAL A 222 6.15 5.54 3.09
N ALA A 223 5.54 6.17 2.09
CA ALA A 223 4.18 6.67 2.19
C ALA A 223 3.53 6.74 0.80
N ARG A 224 2.21 6.94 0.78
CA ARG A 224 1.44 7.22 -0.43
C ARG A 224 0.40 8.28 -0.13
N GLY A 225 0.15 9.20 -1.05
CA GLY A 225 -0.79 10.28 -0.80
C GLY A 225 -1.30 10.97 -2.05
N ILE A 226 -2.22 11.90 -1.86
CA ILE A 226 -2.82 12.69 -2.94
C ILE A 226 -2.03 13.98 -3.11
N ALA A 227 -1.62 14.27 -4.35
CA ALA A 227 -0.94 15.50 -4.72
C ALA A 227 -1.84 16.73 -4.54
N GLU A 228 -1.31 17.78 -3.94
CA GLU A 228 -2.00 19.08 -3.80
C GLU A 228 -1.61 20.06 -4.91
N ALA A 229 -0.83 19.60 -5.91
CA ALA A 229 -0.47 20.36 -7.10
C ALA A 229 0.04 19.44 -8.21
N ASP A 230 0.07 19.96 -9.44
CA ASP A 230 0.61 19.26 -10.61
C ASP A 230 2.13 19.01 -10.48
N SER A 231 2.63 18.02 -11.23
CA SER A 231 4.06 17.61 -11.24
C SER A 231 5.01 18.78 -11.47
N ASP A 232 4.74 19.63 -12.45
CA ASP A 232 5.59 20.78 -12.80
C ASP A 232 5.69 21.80 -11.66
N VAL A 233 4.58 22.01 -10.95
CA VAL A 233 4.52 22.90 -9.80
C VAL A 233 5.27 22.31 -8.61
N LEU A 234 5.14 21.01 -8.34
CA LEU A 234 5.88 20.34 -7.29
C LEU A 234 7.38 20.28 -7.58
N GLU A 235 7.79 20.05 -8.83
CA GLU A 235 9.19 20.07 -9.25
C GLU A 235 9.80 21.47 -9.03
N LEU A 236 9.08 22.52 -9.43
CA LEU A 236 9.51 23.89 -9.20
C LEU A 236 9.57 24.25 -7.72
N ALA A 237 8.72 23.67 -6.87
CA ALA A 237 8.65 23.92 -5.43
C ALA A 237 9.65 23.07 -4.61
N ALA A 238 10.15 21.98 -5.16
CA ALA A 238 11.01 21.00 -4.47
C ALA A 238 12.22 21.69 -3.79
N GLY A 239 12.46 21.35 -2.53
CA GLY A 239 13.54 21.90 -1.71
C GLY A 239 13.36 23.34 -1.25
N ARG A 240 12.28 24.02 -1.65
CA ARG A 240 12.04 25.43 -1.28
C ARG A 240 11.29 25.56 0.04
N ARG A 241 11.67 26.57 0.80
CA ARG A 241 10.95 26.94 2.04
C ARG A 241 9.67 27.70 1.72
N GLN A 242 8.75 27.72 2.68
CA GLN A 242 7.43 28.33 2.55
C GLN A 242 7.49 29.84 2.17
N ASP A 243 8.48 30.58 2.71
CA ASP A 243 8.72 31.99 2.37
C ASP A 243 9.13 32.20 0.91
N GLN A 244 9.95 31.28 0.39
CA GLN A 244 10.38 31.27 -1.02
C GLN A 244 9.22 30.89 -1.97
N ILE A 245 8.37 29.96 -1.54
CA ILE A 245 7.15 29.56 -2.27
C ILE A 245 6.18 30.73 -2.33
N ALA A 246 5.91 31.38 -1.19
CA ALA A 246 4.99 32.52 -1.09
C ALA A 246 5.42 33.72 -1.94
N SER A 247 6.73 33.90 -2.15
CA SER A 247 7.27 34.98 -3.00
C SER A 247 7.21 34.69 -4.50
N ASN A 248 6.91 33.45 -4.90
CA ASN A 248 6.84 33.04 -6.31
C ASN A 248 5.39 32.92 -6.78
N ARG A 249 5.01 33.76 -7.75
CA ARG A 249 3.65 33.83 -8.30
C ARG A 249 3.17 32.49 -8.92
N LEU A 250 4.07 31.67 -9.48
CA LEU A 250 3.75 30.36 -10.05
C LEU A 250 3.48 29.29 -8.97
N LEU A 251 3.93 29.53 -7.74
CA LEU A 251 3.77 28.62 -6.60
C LEU A 251 2.70 29.10 -5.61
N ALA A 252 1.92 30.13 -5.96
CA ALA A 252 0.97 30.76 -5.05
C ALA A 252 -0.03 29.76 -4.43
N ASN A 253 -0.45 28.74 -5.20
CA ASN A 253 -1.36 27.71 -4.73
C ASN A 253 -0.76 26.81 -3.63
N LEU A 254 0.58 26.66 -3.59
CA LEU A 254 1.30 25.90 -2.57
C LEU A 254 1.77 26.76 -1.38
N ALA A 255 1.56 28.09 -1.44
CA ALA A 255 2.01 28.98 -0.38
C ALA A 255 1.33 28.70 0.98
N GLU A 256 0.10 28.19 0.94
CA GLU A 256 -0.68 27.87 2.14
C GLU A 256 -1.01 26.38 2.30
N LYS A 257 -0.56 25.55 1.35
CA LYS A 257 -0.81 24.11 1.31
C LYS A 257 0.49 23.30 1.39
N PRO A 258 0.47 22.10 1.99
CA PRO A 258 1.55 21.15 1.85
C PRO A 258 1.56 20.55 0.42
N ALA A 259 2.64 19.88 0.03
CA ALA A 259 2.67 19.10 -1.20
C ALA A 259 1.72 17.89 -1.14
N ILE A 260 1.61 17.26 0.04
CA ILE A 260 0.62 16.22 0.35
C ILE A 260 0.13 16.45 1.78
N HIS A 261 -1.18 16.59 1.95
CA HIS A 261 -1.77 16.80 3.27
C HIS A 261 -1.81 15.50 4.08
N ARG A 262 -1.52 15.56 5.38
CA ARG A 262 -1.51 14.38 6.28
C ARG A 262 -2.80 13.57 6.27
N ASP A 263 -3.96 14.21 6.07
CA ASP A 263 -5.25 13.52 6.02
C ASP A 263 -5.45 12.74 4.71
N ASN A 264 -4.65 13.08 3.68
CA ASN A 264 -4.60 12.45 2.38
C ASN A 264 -3.29 11.66 2.18
N LEU A 265 -2.59 11.31 3.26
CA LEU A 265 -1.33 10.59 3.26
C LEU A 265 -1.45 9.36 4.16
N ILE A 266 -1.07 8.20 3.65
CA ILE A 266 -0.86 7.00 4.44
C ILE A 266 0.64 6.71 4.51
N VAL A 267 1.11 6.39 5.71
CA VAL A 267 2.51 6.00 5.93
C VAL A 267 2.54 4.49 6.11
N PHE A 268 3.46 3.84 5.44
CA PHE A 268 3.66 2.40 5.55
C PHE A 268 4.63 2.09 6.69
N ALA A 269 4.20 1.19 7.57
CA ALA A 269 4.99 0.72 8.71
C ALA A 269 6.12 -0.22 8.28
#